data_b197922929f67141c6277d607dda07ee
#
_entry.id   b197922929f67141c6277d607dda07ee
#
_cell.length_a   1.000
_cell.length_b   1.000
_cell.length_c   1.000
_cell.angle_alpha   90.00
_cell.angle_beta   90.00
_cell.angle_gamma   90.00
#
_symmetry.space_group_name_H-M   'P 1'
#
loop_
_entity.id
_entity.type
_entity.pdbx_description
1 polymer ?
#
loop_
_entity_poly.entity_id
_entity_poly.type
_entity_poly.pdbx_seq_one_letter_code
_entity_poly.pdbx_strand_id
1 'polypeptide(L)'
;FQYNEKHNNAMPLIVPANEQGAGFMASGYSRATGKPGIVMVTSGPGATNTVTPVRDAMADSIPMIVICGQVNRSSIGSDAFQEAPITSVMGSVAKHVFLVTDEDKLAATMRAAFEISTSGRPGPVVVDIPKDIQTASIDFDTSSTLNINAYRERVQSIVNNRLSDED
;
A
#
# COMPACT_ATOMS: atom_id res chain seq x y z
N PHE A 1 -9.69 -0.83 -15.69
CA PHE A 1 -10.49 -0.25 -16.80
C PHE A 1 -11.82 -1.00 -16.95
N GLN A 2 -11.85 -2.31 -17.18
CA GLN A 2 -13.09 -3.09 -17.37
C GLN A 2 -14.11 -2.94 -16.23
N TYR A 3 -13.66 -2.83 -14.98
CA TYR A 3 -14.56 -2.57 -13.84
C TYR A 3 -15.24 -1.22 -13.98
N ASN A 4 -14.49 -0.18 -14.30
CA ASN A 4 -15.02 1.18 -14.47
C ASN A 4 -16.01 1.28 -15.64
N GLU A 5 -15.74 0.60 -16.76
CA GLU A 5 -16.68 0.53 -17.90
C GLU A 5 -18.03 -0.08 -17.49
N LYS A 6 -17.99 -1.13 -16.65
CA LYS A 6 -19.20 -1.82 -16.18
C LYS A 6 -19.94 -1.09 -15.05
N HIS A 7 -19.28 -0.17 -14.33
CA HIS A 7 -19.80 0.44 -13.10
C HIS A 7 -19.79 1.97 -13.15
N ASN A 8 -20.02 2.57 -14.33
CA ASN A 8 -20.11 4.03 -14.51
C ASN A 8 -18.93 4.80 -13.88
N ASN A 9 -17.71 4.33 -14.11
CA ASN A 9 -16.50 4.96 -13.58
C ASN A 9 -16.50 5.09 -12.04
N ALA A 10 -16.97 4.06 -11.34
CA ALA A 10 -17.04 4.04 -9.88
C ALA A 10 -15.68 4.23 -9.16
N MET A 11 -14.58 3.90 -9.86
CA MET A 11 -13.21 4.18 -9.41
C MET A 11 -12.51 5.09 -10.43
N PRO A 12 -12.64 6.41 -10.34
CA PRO A 12 -11.97 7.34 -11.25
C PRO A 12 -10.46 7.14 -11.20
N LEU A 13 -9.83 6.98 -12.37
CA LEU A 13 -8.38 6.85 -12.51
C LEU A 13 -7.81 8.14 -13.11
N ILE A 14 -6.81 8.70 -12.44
CA ILE A 14 -6.07 9.88 -12.92
C ILE A 14 -4.65 9.43 -13.24
N VAL A 15 -4.22 9.67 -14.47
CA VAL A 15 -2.87 9.31 -14.95
C VAL A 15 -2.03 10.58 -15.06
N PRO A 16 -1.15 10.87 -14.09
CA PRO A 16 -0.25 12.02 -14.16
C PRO A 16 0.97 11.74 -15.05
N ALA A 17 1.82 12.75 -15.24
CA ALA A 17 2.99 12.65 -16.09
C ALA A 17 4.11 11.74 -15.53
N ASN A 18 4.13 11.51 -14.22
CA ASN A 18 5.10 10.63 -13.56
C ASN A 18 4.57 10.09 -12.21
N GLU A 19 5.22 9.05 -11.69
CA GLU A 19 4.78 8.33 -10.49
C GLU A 19 4.98 9.15 -9.20
N GLN A 20 6.01 9.99 -9.14
CA GLN A 20 6.21 10.91 -8.01
C GLN A 20 5.05 11.90 -7.91
N GLY A 21 4.61 12.45 -9.05
CA GLY A 21 3.43 13.30 -9.14
C GLY A 21 2.17 12.56 -8.69
N ALA A 22 1.99 11.29 -9.10
CA ALA A 22 0.89 10.44 -8.63
C ALA A 22 0.88 10.32 -7.10
N GLY A 23 2.05 10.09 -6.48
CA GLY A 23 2.21 10.01 -5.04
C GLY A 23 1.80 11.29 -4.32
N PHE A 24 2.26 12.44 -4.82
CA PHE A 24 1.86 13.74 -4.24
C PHE A 24 0.39 14.08 -4.45
N MET A 25 -0.21 13.67 -5.58
CA MET A 25 -1.66 13.81 -5.79
C MET A 25 -2.45 12.98 -4.77
N ALA A 26 -2.03 11.73 -4.51
CA ALA A 26 -2.65 10.87 -3.49
C ALA A 26 -2.48 11.45 -2.08
N SER A 27 -1.30 11.99 -1.75
CA SER A 27 -1.06 12.70 -0.49
C SER A 27 -1.97 13.92 -0.35
N GLY A 28 -2.09 14.73 -1.41
CA GLY A 28 -2.99 15.89 -1.45
C GLY A 28 -4.47 15.50 -1.27
N TYR A 29 -4.92 14.44 -1.93
CA TYR A 29 -6.26 13.89 -1.73
C TYR A 29 -6.49 13.48 -0.27
N SER A 30 -5.54 12.78 0.34
CA SER A 30 -5.64 12.35 1.72
C SER A 30 -5.73 13.54 2.69
N ARG A 31 -4.90 14.56 2.50
CA ARG A 31 -4.91 15.80 3.28
C ARG A 31 -6.25 16.54 3.18
N ALA A 32 -6.82 16.58 1.98
CA ALA A 32 -8.08 17.30 1.74
C ALA A 32 -9.33 16.56 2.23
N THR A 33 -9.31 15.21 2.21
CA THR A 33 -10.51 14.40 2.46
C THR A 33 -10.48 13.63 3.78
N GLY A 34 -9.31 13.46 4.40
CA GLY A 34 -9.09 12.56 5.53
C GLY A 34 -9.15 11.07 5.18
N LYS A 35 -9.27 10.70 3.90
CA LYS A 35 -9.32 9.33 3.42
C LYS A 35 -7.97 8.92 2.85
N PRO A 36 -7.56 7.64 2.91
CA PRO A 36 -6.32 7.19 2.27
C PRO A 36 -6.30 7.50 0.77
N GLY A 37 -5.27 8.20 0.32
CA GLY A 37 -4.97 8.34 -1.09
C GLY A 37 -4.38 7.04 -1.65
N ILE A 38 -4.72 6.68 -2.89
CA ILE A 38 -4.26 5.44 -3.53
C ILE A 38 -3.43 5.78 -4.75
N VAL A 39 -2.26 5.13 -4.86
CA VAL A 39 -1.38 5.19 -6.03
C VAL A 39 -1.16 3.78 -6.53
N MET A 40 -1.17 3.61 -7.85
CA MET A 40 -0.83 2.36 -8.49
C MET A 40 0.31 2.61 -9.49
N VAL A 41 1.38 1.84 -9.38
CA VAL A 41 2.60 1.99 -10.19
C VAL A 41 3.14 0.64 -10.66
N THR A 42 3.95 0.66 -11.72
CA THR A 42 4.65 -0.54 -12.19
C THR A 42 5.80 -0.92 -11.25
N SER A 43 6.42 -2.06 -11.52
CA SER A 43 7.62 -2.56 -10.81
C SER A 43 8.85 -1.66 -11.02
N GLY A 44 9.89 -1.91 -10.28
CA GLY A 44 11.20 -1.27 -10.44
C GLY A 44 11.12 0.25 -10.38
N PRO A 45 11.43 0.95 -11.51
CA PRO A 45 11.49 2.41 -11.52
C PRO A 45 10.15 3.07 -11.17
N GLY A 46 9.00 2.47 -11.52
CA GLY A 46 7.70 3.00 -11.14
C GLY A 46 7.52 3.03 -9.62
N ALA A 47 7.85 1.94 -8.96
CA ALA A 47 7.77 1.86 -7.50
C ALA A 47 8.80 2.78 -6.82
N THR A 48 10.07 2.79 -7.28
CA THR A 48 11.11 3.64 -6.66
C THR A 48 10.86 5.13 -6.85
N ASN A 49 10.19 5.56 -7.93
CA ASN A 49 9.77 6.94 -8.12
C ASN A 49 8.75 7.42 -7.06
N THR A 50 8.12 6.52 -6.32
CA THR A 50 7.21 6.88 -5.23
C THR A 50 7.89 7.03 -3.86
N VAL A 51 9.19 6.79 -3.75
CA VAL A 51 9.93 6.90 -2.46
C VAL A 51 9.76 8.28 -1.82
N THR A 52 9.92 9.35 -2.57
CA THR A 52 9.80 10.72 -2.07
C THR A 52 8.42 11.02 -1.48
N PRO A 53 7.31 10.83 -2.22
CA PRO A 53 5.98 11.08 -1.66
C PRO A 53 5.61 10.10 -0.53
N VAL A 54 6.12 8.86 -0.53
CA VAL A 54 5.93 7.92 0.59
C VAL A 54 6.64 8.44 1.84
N ARG A 55 7.89 8.89 1.72
CA ARG A 55 8.64 9.46 2.86
C ARG A 55 7.99 10.74 3.40
N ASP A 56 7.51 11.61 2.52
CA ASP A 56 6.76 12.82 2.89
C ASP A 56 5.48 12.46 3.66
N ALA A 57 4.68 11.56 3.12
CA ALA A 57 3.46 11.08 3.76
C ALA A 57 3.73 10.43 5.14
N MET A 58 4.85 9.70 5.29
CA MET A 58 5.25 9.12 6.58
C MET A 58 5.65 10.19 7.59
N ALA A 59 6.38 11.22 7.16
CA ALA A 59 6.78 12.32 8.02
C ALA A 59 5.57 13.07 8.59
N ASP A 60 4.57 13.32 7.76
CA ASP A 60 3.38 14.12 8.08
C ASP A 60 2.19 13.29 8.58
N SER A 61 2.38 11.98 8.78
CA SER A 61 1.31 11.07 9.23
C SER A 61 0.10 11.03 8.29
N ILE A 62 0.34 11.03 6.98
CA ILE A 62 -0.68 10.99 5.94
C ILE A 62 -0.96 9.55 5.54
N PRO A 63 -2.22 9.06 5.67
CA PRO A 63 -2.56 7.71 5.25
C PRO A 63 -2.54 7.63 3.72
N MET A 64 -1.79 6.66 3.18
CA MET A 64 -1.66 6.42 1.75
C MET A 64 -1.47 4.94 1.48
N ILE A 65 -2.00 4.44 0.37
CA ILE A 65 -1.76 3.09 -0.12
C ILE A 65 -1.04 3.19 -1.45
N VAL A 66 0.13 2.56 -1.53
CA VAL A 66 0.89 2.44 -2.77
C VAL A 66 0.83 0.98 -3.23
N ILE A 67 0.22 0.73 -4.37
CA ILE A 67 0.14 -0.58 -4.99
C ILE A 67 1.23 -0.65 -6.05
N CYS A 68 2.26 -1.46 -5.81
CA CYS A 68 3.35 -1.67 -6.74
C CYS A 68 3.17 -2.98 -7.50
N GLY A 69 3.44 -2.96 -8.80
CA GLY A 69 3.74 -4.20 -9.50
C GLY A 69 5.12 -4.73 -9.10
N GLN A 70 5.31 -6.04 -9.19
CA GLN A 70 6.60 -6.70 -9.03
C GLN A 70 6.81 -7.71 -10.17
N VAL A 71 8.05 -8.11 -10.41
CA VAL A 71 8.35 -9.22 -11.32
C VAL A 71 7.70 -10.52 -10.83
N ASN A 72 7.66 -11.56 -11.64
CA ASN A 72 7.13 -12.87 -11.19
C ASN A 72 7.85 -13.35 -9.93
N ARG A 73 7.16 -14.05 -9.03
CA ARG A 73 7.74 -14.60 -7.78
C ARG A 73 9.04 -15.39 -8.04
N SER A 74 9.10 -16.16 -9.14
CA SER A 74 10.27 -16.93 -9.53
C SER A 74 11.48 -16.10 -9.97
N SER A 75 11.28 -14.82 -10.28
CA SER A 75 12.32 -13.91 -10.77
C SER A 75 12.79 -12.92 -9.70
N ILE A 76 12.14 -12.88 -8.53
CA ILE A 76 12.56 -11.99 -7.44
C ILE A 76 13.95 -12.39 -6.95
N GLY A 77 14.85 -11.41 -6.90
CA GLY A 77 16.26 -11.61 -6.48
C GLY A 77 17.19 -12.02 -7.61
N SER A 78 16.76 -11.98 -8.87
CA SER A 78 17.57 -12.37 -10.03
C SER A 78 18.08 -11.19 -10.86
N ASP A 79 17.85 -9.94 -10.41
CA ASP A 79 18.10 -8.71 -11.17
C ASP A 79 17.34 -8.68 -12.51
N ALA A 80 16.12 -9.19 -12.49
CA ALA A 80 15.25 -9.21 -13.67
C ALA A 80 14.93 -7.80 -14.17
N PHE A 81 14.55 -7.67 -15.44
CA PHE A 81 14.18 -6.39 -16.02
C PHE A 81 13.08 -5.70 -15.21
N GLN A 82 13.33 -4.46 -14.81
CA GLN A 82 12.47 -3.65 -13.93
C GLN A 82 12.19 -4.30 -12.56
N GLU A 83 13.08 -5.11 -12.04
CA GLU A 83 13.07 -5.50 -10.64
C GLU A 83 13.67 -4.41 -9.75
N ALA A 84 13.12 -4.26 -8.56
CA ALA A 84 13.75 -3.53 -7.47
C ALA A 84 13.40 -4.20 -6.14
N PRO A 85 14.28 -4.17 -5.13
CA PRO A 85 14.03 -4.75 -3.81
C PRO A 85 13.08 -3.86 -2.99
N ILE A 86 11.81 -3.79 -3.41
CA ILE A 86 10.81 -2.83 -2.92
C ILE A 86 10.60 -2.96 -1.42
N THR A 87 10.57 -4.18 -0.88
CA THR A 87 10.44 -4.39 0.57
C THR A 87 11.57 -3.74 1.36
N SER A 88 12.80 -3.78 0.84
CA SER A 88 13.96 -3.13 1.49
C SER A 88 13.93 -1.62 1.31
N VAL A 89 13.69 -1.13 0.11
CA VAL A 89 13.67 0.30 -0.21
C VAL A 89 12.55 1.01 0.54
N MET A 90 11.33 0.49 0.44
CA MET A 90 10.14 1.09 1.05
C MET A 90 10.05 0.82 2.56
N GLY A 91 10.64 -0.28 3.04
CA GLY A 91 10.67 -0.63 4.45
C GLY A 91 11.33 0.42 5.34
N SER A 92 12.23 1.24 4.79
CA SER A 92 12.89 2.33 5.50
C SER A 92 12.09 3.64 5.51
N VAL A 93 11.11 3.81 4.64
CA VAL A 93 10.40 5.08 4.43
C VAL A 93 8.88 4.99 4.62
N ALA A 94 8.31 3.80 4.52
CA ALA A 94 6.88 3.56 4.71
C ALA A 94 6.55 3.10 6.14
N LYS A 95 5.29 3.20 6.51
CA LYS A 95 4.79 2.67 7.78
C LYS A 95 4.80 1.14 7.80
N HIS A 96 4.43 0.52 6.67
CA HIS A 96 4.45 -0.92 6.48
C HIS A 96 4.58 -1.27 5.00
N VAL A 97 5.15 -2.46 4.74
CA VAL A 97 5.29 -3.00 3.38
C VAL A 97 4.82 -4.45 3.37
N PHE A 98 3.95 -4.79 2.46
CA PHE A 98 3.56 -6.16 2.16
C PHE A 98 4.16 -6.60 0.83
N LEU A 99 4.77 -7.79 0.79
CA LEU A 99 4.99 -8.54 -0.42
C LEU A 99 3.95 -9.68 -0.49
N VAL A 100 3.09 -9.64 -1.49
CA VAL A 100 2.04 -10.66 -1.66
C VAL A 100 2.66 -11.89 -2.34
N THR A 101 2.74 -12.99 -1.59
CA THR A 101 3.31 -14.27 -2.10
C THR A 101 2.27 -15.35 -2.34
N ASP A 102 1.02 -15.09 -1.98
CA ASP A 102 -0.09 -16.01 -2.01
C ASP A 102 -1.32 -15.25 -2.57
N GLU A 103 -1.82 -15.70 -3.69
CA GLU A 103 -2.94 -15.08 -4.40
C GLU A 103 -4.22 -15.05 -3.58
N ASP A 104 -4.49 -16.08 -2.78
CA ASP A 104 -5.68 -16.16 -1.94
C ASP A 104 -5.65 -15.13 -0.79
N LYS A 105 -4.47 -14.61 -0.46
CA LYS A 105 -4.29 -13.58 0.57
C LYS A 105 -4.36 -12.15 0.04
N LEU A 106 -4.43 -11.93 -1.27
CA LEU A 106 -4.40 -10.58 -1.84
C LEU A 106 -5.52 -9.70 -1.28
N ALA A 107 -6.76 -10.17 -1.26
CA ALA A 107 -7.89 -9.39 -0.75
C ALA A 107 -7.75 -9.05 0.74
N ALA A 108 -7.30 -10.02 1.54
CA ALA A 108 -7.05 -9.84 2.97
C ALA A 108 -5.89 -8.87 3.23
N THR A 109 -4.82 -8.93 2.42
CA THR A 109 -3.68 -8.01 2.48
C THR A 109 -4.13 -6.57 2.17
N MET A 110 -4.95 -6.37 1.16
CA MET A 110 -5.48 -5.04 0.84
C MET A 110 -6.30 -4.46 2.00
N ARG A 111 -7.18 -5.24 2.64
CA ARG A 111 -7.92 -4.79 3.84
C ARG A 111 -6.99 -4.42 4.99
N ALA A 112 -5.98 -5.26 5.27
CA ALA A 112 -4.98 -4.98 6.29
C ALA A 112 -4.19 -3.70 5.97
N ALA A 113 -3.85 -3.45 4.71
CA ALA A 113 -3.16 -2.24 4.28
C ALA A 113 -3.98 -0.98 4.60
N PHE A 114 -5.29 -0.98 4.32
CA PHE A 114 -6.18 0.13 4.68
C PHE A 114 -6.25 0.33 6.19
N GLU A 115 -6.45 -0.72 6.97
CA GLU A 115 -6.50 -0.66 8.44
C GLU A 115 -5.19 -0.10 9.02
N ILE A 116 -4.04 -0.64 8.58
CA ILE A 116 -2.73 -0.19 9.06
C ILE A 116 -2.47 1.27 8.66
N SER A 117 -2.84 1.68 7.45
CA SER A 117 -2.59 3.05 7.00
C SER A 117 -3.30 4.11 7.83
N THR A 118 -4.46 3.78 8.39
CA THR A 118 -5.33 4.73 9.10
C THR A 118 -5.29 4.60 10.62
N SER A 119 -4.79 3.48 11.17
CA SER A 119 -4.81 3.20 12.61
C SER A 119 -3.54 3.71 13.33
N GLY A 120 -3.65 4.02 14.62
CA GLY A 120 -2.56 4.58 15.40
C GLY A 120 -2.07 5.90 14.80
N ARG A 121 -0.74 6.07 14.64
CA ARG A 121 -0.19 7.14 13.82
C ARG A 121 -0.44 6.80 12.34
N PRO A 122 -1.27 7.53 11.59
CA PRO A 122 -1.50 7.27 10.17
C PRO A 122 -0.19 7.31 9.36
N GLY A 123 -0.18 6.65 8.22
CA GLY A 123 1.00 6.65 7.36
C GLY A 123 0.86 5.77 6.13
N PRO A 124 1.81 5.85 5.20
CA PRO A 124 1.78 5.11 3.94
C PRO A 124 2.05 3.62 4.14
N VAL A 125 1.26 2.81 3.46
CA VAL A 125 1.46 1.35 3.35
C VAL A 125 1.69 0.99 1.90
N VAL A 126 2.70 0.18 1.64
CA VAL A 126 3.05 -0.30 0.31
C VAL A 126 2.61 -1.76 0.18
N VAL A 127 1.97 -2.09 -0.93
CA VAL A 127 1.58 -3.47 -1.27
C VAL A 127 2.25 -3.84 -2.60
N ASP A 128 3.25 -4.69 -2.50
CA ASP A 128 4.07 -5.15 -3.63
C ASP A 128 3.49 -6.46 -4.16
N ILE A 129 3.01 -6.46 -5.42
CA ILE A 129 2.20 -7.55 -5.98
C ILE A 129 2.91 -8.13 -7.20
N PRO A 130 3.47 -9.36 -7.11
CA PRO A 130 4.08 -10.05 -8.24
C PRO A 130 3.12 -10.25 -9.42
N LYS A 131 3.68 -10.20 -10.63
CA LYS A 131 2.91 -10.28 -11.88
C LYS A 131 2.07 -11.56 -11.99
N ASP A 132 2.61 -12.68 -11.56
CA ASP A 132 1.90 -13.97 -11.55
C ASP A 132 0.72 -13.96 -10.56
N ILE A 133 0.83 -13.26 -9.43
CA ILE A 133 -0.30 -13.03 -8.51
C ILE A 133 -1.39 -12.17 -9.18
N GLN A 134 -0.99 -11.11 -9.91
CA GLN A 134 -1.95 -10.22 -10.59
C GLN A 134 -2.77 -10.92 -11.68
N THR A 135 -2.24 -12.01 -12.25
CA THR A 135 -2.87 -12.77 -13.33
C THR A 135 -3.51 -14.07 -12.87
N ALA A 136 -3.37 -14.42 -11.60
CA ALA A 136 -3.98 -15.61 -11.02
C ALA A 136 -5.52 -15.51 -11.01
N SER A 137 -6.17 -16.65 -11.20
CA SER A 137 -7.61 -16.79 -10.99
C SER A 137 -7.85 -17.35 -9.59
N ILE A 138 -8.66 -16.65 -8.80
CA ILE A 138 -8.98 -17.03 -7.42
C ILE A 138 -10.48 -16.97 -7.20
N ASP A 139 -10.96 -17.72 -6.21
CA ASP A 139 -12.31 -17.54 -5.65
C ASP A 139 -12.27 -16.35 -4.69
N PHE A 140 -12.96 -15.26 -5.06
CA PHE A 140 -12.93 -14.03 -4.29
C PHE A 140 -13.74 -14.15 -3.00
N ASP A 141 -13.06 -14.22 -1.86
CA ASP A 141 -13.68 -14.19 -0.54
C ASP A 141 -13.69 -12.76 0.04
N THR A 142 -14.90 -12.19 0.14
CA THR A 142 -15.11 -10.87 0.73
C THR A 142 -14.91 -10.82 2.23
N SER A 143 -14.93 -11.96 2.92
CA SER A 143 -14.78 -12.06 4.39
C SER A 143 -13.35 -12.33 4.84
N SER A 144 -12.44 -12.72 3.94
CA SER A 144 -11.06 -13.07 4.27
C SER A 144 -10.32 -11.91 4.96
N THR A 145 -9.58 -12.19 6.01
CA THR A 145 -8.77 -11.23 6.77
C THR A 145 -7.39 -11.78 7.07
N LEU A 146 -6.39 -10.89 7.17
CA LEU A 146 -5.09 -11.26 7.73
C LEU A 146 -5.12 -11.17 9.26
N ASN A 147 -4.37 -12.05 9.90
CA ASN A 147 -4.12 -11.94 11.33
C ASN A 147 -3.08 -10.82 11.58
N ILE A 148 -3.56 -9.65 11.96
CA ILE A 148 -2.74 -8.50 12.36
C ILE A 148 -2.90 -8.18 13.85
N ASN A 149 -3.25 -9.16 14.68
CA ASN A 149 -3.53 -8.95 16.11
C ASN A 149 -2.31 -8.35 16.84
N ALA A 150 -1.10 -8.84 16.59
CA ALA A 150 0.11 -8.27 17.17
C ALA A 150 0.29 -6.77 16.86
N TYR A 151 -0.08 -6.34 15.65
CA TYR A 151 -0.10 -4.93 15.29
C TYR A 151 -1.17 -4.16 16.08
N ARG A 152 -2.39 -4.69 16.18
CA ARG A 152 -3.48 -4.07 16.94
C ARG A 152 -3.15 -3.92 18.42
N GLU A 153 -2.59 -4.96 19.04
CA GLU A 153 -2.11 -4.94 20.42
C GLU A 153 -1.04 -3.88 20.65
N ARG A 154 -0.08 -3.78 19.74
CA ARG A 154 0.96 -2.74 19.82
C ARG A 154 0.37 -1.33 19.73
N VAL A 155 -0.57 -1.09 18.81
CA VAL A 155 -1.26 0.20 18.70
C VAL A 155 -2.01 0.51 19.98
N GLN A 156 -2.77 -0.46 20.52
CA GLN A 156 -3.54 -0.29 21.75
C GLN A 156 -2.64 0.00 22.97
N SER A 157 -1.49 -0.67 23.07
CA SER A 157 -0.55 -0.43 24.17
C SER A 157 0.02 1.00 24.13
N ILE A 158 0.31 1.53 22.93
CA ILE A 158 0.78 2.91 22.78
C ILE A 158 -0.30 3.92 23.20
N VAL A 159 -1.56 3.67 22.82
CA VAL A 159 -2.70 4.52 23.21
C VAL A 159 -2.90 4.49 24.73
N ASN A 160 -2.89 3.30 25.33
CA ASN A 160 -3.09 3.15 26.77
C ASN A 160 -1.98 3.83 27.59
N ASN A 161 -0.71 3.71 27.17
CA ASN A 161 0.41 4.37 27.84
C ASN A 161 0.32 5.90 27.78
N ARG A 162 -0.14 6.46 26.66
CA ARG A 162 -0.32 7.91 26.55
C ARG A 162 -1.44 8.46 27.42
N LEU A 163 -2.48 7.65 27.68
CA LEU A 163 -3.58 8.05 28.57
C LEU A 163 -3.21 7.98 30.05
N SER A 164 -2.18 7.18 30.41
CA SER A 164 -1.69 7.09 31.79
C SER A 164 -0.68 8.20 32.16
N ASP A 165 -0.13 8.91 31.20
CA ASP A 165 0.84 9.99 31.42
C ASP A 165 0.16 11.38 31.58
N GLU A 166 -1.16 11.46 31.44
CA GLU A 166 -1.96 12.69 31.58
C GLU A 166 -2.69 12.78 32.95
N ASP A 167 -2.50 11.82 33.86
CA ASP A 167 -2.98 11.82 35.24
C ASP A 167 -1.86 12.25 36.21
#